data_9a541902d1077a02c025c5449f8b468c
#
_entry.id   9a541902d1077a02c025c5449f8b468c
#
_cell.length_a   1.000
_cell.length_b   1.000
_cell.length_c   1.000
_cell.angle_alpha   90.00
_cell.angle_beta   90.00
_cell.angle_gamma   90.00
#
_symmetry.space_group_name_H-M   'P 1'
#
loop_
_entity.id
_entity.type
_entity.pdbx_description
1 polymer ?
#
loop_
_entity_poly.entity_id
_entity_poly.type
_entity_poly.pdbx_seq_one_letter_code
_entity_poly.pdbx_strand_id
1 'polypeptide(L)'
;MSFPTCARCRRERCVLSVASAWPSVVAPALSALALQYPQLELRFDVQDRLVDLVNEGVDLDIRVGDDIAPNLIARQLAANHRVLCASPQFLARHAPPKQLSDLAALPCLVIKERDHPFGVWQLHSKEGQHAIKVTGPLSSNHGEIVHQWCLDGQGIALRSWWDVRENIASGHLVQVLPDYWQPANVWAVYVSRLATSAKIRTTVEFLRHYFQLHYPQHEPTASAVGRGD
;
A
#
# COMPACT_ATOMS: atom_id res chain seq x y z
N MET A 1 -22.61 19.50 0.92
CA MET A 1 -22.42 20.93 1.25
C MET A 1 -21.78 21.59 0.05
N SER A 2 -22.53 22.42 -0.66
CA SER A 2 -22.04 23.16 -1.83
C SER A 2 -21.21 24.34 -1.36
N PHE A 3 -19.97 24.43 -1.83
CA PHE A 3 -19.18 25.65 -1.67
C PHE A 3 -19.74 26.75 -2.59
N PRO A 4 -19.85 28.00 -2.14
CA PRO A 4 -20.30 29.09 -3.00
C PRO A 4 -19.28 29.34 -4.10
N THR A 5 -19.73 29.33 -5.33
CA THR A 5 -18.98 29.68 -6.54
C THR A 5 -18.66 31.17 -6.51
N CYS A 6 -17.54 31.54 -5.89
CA CYS A 6 -17.03 32.89 -5.92
C CYS A 6 -15.97 33.01 -7.02
N ALA A 7 -16.20 33.84 -8.04
CA ALA A 7 -15.36 34.07 -9.22
C ALA A 7 -13.96 34.67 -8.92
N ARG A 8 -13.51 34.69 -7.67
CA ARG A 8 -12.18 35.13 -7.19
C ARG A 8 -11.53 34.17 -6.19
N CYS A 9 -11.93 32.91 -6.15
CA CYS A 9 -11.25 31.95 -5.27
C CYS A 9 -9.82 31.70 -5.80
N ARG A 10 -8.81 32.19 -5.07
CA ARG A 10 -7.43 31.75 -5.25
C ARG A 10 -7.42 30.24 -5.22
N ARG A 11 -6.81 29.62 -6.25
CA ARG A 11 -6.52 28.19 -6.23
C ARG A 11 -5.69 27.88 -4.98
N GLU A 12 -6.16 26.98 -4.14
CA GLU A 12 -5.39 26.51 -2.99
C GLU A 12 -4.54 25.34 -3.43
N ARG A 13 -3.22 25.47 -3.30
CA ARG A 13 -2.30 24.36 -3.57
C ARG A 13 -2.33 23.38 -2.41
N CYS A 14 -2.46 22.10 -2.75
CA CYS A 14 -2.33 20.97 -1.83
C CYS A 14 -1.18 20.08 -2.34
N VAL A 15 -0.10 20.01 -1.57
CA VAL A 15 1.06 19.17 -1.88
C VAL A 15 0.90 17.84 -1.16
N LEU A 16 0.79 16.77 -1.93
CA LEU A 16 0.65 15.42 -1.41
C LEU A 16 1.92 14.61 -1.69
N SER A 17 2.27 13.73 -0.76
CA SER A 17 3.29 12.70 -1.01
C SER A 17 2.72 11.31 -0.79
N VAL A 18 3.36 10.32 -1.42
CA VAL A 18 3.03 8.90 -1.25
C VAL A 18 4.28 8.05 -1.36
N ALA A 19 4.27 6.90 -0.68
CA ALA A 19 5.31 5.90 -0.87
C ALA A 19 5.34 5.37 -2.31
N SER A 20 6.52 5.10 -2.86
CA SER A 20 6.74 4.61 -4.23
C SER A 20 6.04 3.28 -4.55
N ALA A 21 5.51 2.60 -3.55
CA ALA A 21 4.78 1.35 -3.73
C ALA A 21 3.32 1.53 -4.21
N TRP A 22 2.77 2.77 -4.24
CA TRP A 22 1.32 2.99 -4.34
C TRP A 22 0.83 4.07 -5.32
N PRO A 23 1.62 4.57 -6.26
CA PRO A 23 1.16 5.65 -7.13
C PRO A 23 -0.04 5.24 -8.01
N SER A 24 -0.10 4.00 -8.46
CA SER A 24 -1.19 3.45 -9.28
C SER A 24 -2.54 3.41 -8.55
N VAL A 25 -2.54 3.26 -7.22
CA VAL A 25 -3.76 3.24 -6.40
C VAL A 25 -4.22 4.66 -6.06
N VAL A 26 -3.28 5.57 -5.80
CA VAL A 26 -3.59 6.94 -5.34
C VAL A 26 -3.91 7.87 -6.50
N ALA A 27 -3.24 7.74 -7.65
CA ALA A 27 -3.41 8.65 -8.79
C ALA A 27 -4.86 8.72 -9.31
N PRO A 28 -5.63 7.61 -9.46
CA PRO A 28 -7.04 7.69 -9.83
C PRO A 28 -7.90 8.45 -8.82
N ALA A 29 -7.63 8.29 -7.52
CA ALA A 29 -8.33 9.01 -6.46
C ALA A 29 -8.07 10.53 -6.55
N LEU A 30 -6.82 10.93 -6.83
CA LEU A 30 -6.46 12.34 -7.02
C LEU A 30 -7.07 12.93 -8.29
N SER A 31 -7.18 12.16 -9.37
CA SER A 31 -7.88 12.58 -10.58
C SER A 31 -9.35 12.87 -10.31
N ALA A 32 -10.03 12.00 -9.57
CA ALA A 32 -11.41 12.20 -9.18
C ALA A 32 -11.58 13.40 -8.21
N LEU A 33 -10.63 13.59 -7.28
CA LEU A 33 -10.60 14.75 -6.39
C LEU A 33 -10.47 16.06 -7.18
N ALA A 34 -9.56 16.12 -8.17
CA ALA A 34 -9.36 17.30 -9.00
C ALA A 34 -10.61 17.66 -9.82
N LEU A 35 -11.34 16.67 -10.31
CA LEU A 35 -12.60 16.88 -11.03
C LEU A 35 -13.70 17.42 -10.10
N GLN A 36 -13.79 16.92 -8.87
CA GLN A 36 -14.81 17.35 -7.92
C GLN A 36 -14.50 18.71 -7.29
N TYR A 37 -13.22 19.06 -7.14
CA TYR A 37 -12.76 20.29 -6.49
C TYR A 37 -11.77 21.05 -7.39
N PRO A 38 -12.22 21.67 -8.49
CA PRO A 38 -11.36 22.32 -9.49
C PRO A 38 -10.60 23.55 -8.94
N GLN A 39 -10.96 24.04 -7.76
CA GLN A 39 -10.23 25.08 -7.04
C GLN A 39 -8.98 24.58 -6.31
N LEU A 40 -8.85 23.26 -6.11
CA LEU A 40 -7.64 22.68 -5.55
C LEU A 40 -6.59 22.48 -6.66
N GLU A 41 -5.41 23.04 -6.46
CA GLU A 41 -4.23 22.73 -7.24
C GLU A 41 -3.46 21.60 -6.56
N LEU A 42 -3.51 20.39 -7.13
CA LEU A 42 -2.85 19.22 -6.56
C LEU A 42 -1.44 19.08 -7.11
N ARG A 43 -0.46 18.98 -6.22
CA ARG A 43 0.89 18.50 -6.52
C ARG A 43 1.09 17.15 -5.83
N PHE A 44 1.56 16.16 -6.58
CA PHE A 44 1.71 14.80 -6.10
C PHE A 44 3.15 14.33 -6.30
N ASP A 45 3.86 14.11 -5.20
CA ASP A 45 5.26 13.69 -5.18
C ASP A 45 5.34 12.23 -4.69
N VAL A 46 6.02 11.37 -5.45
CA VAL A 46 6.24 9.96 -5.11
C VAL A 46 7.63 9.82 -4.50
N GLN A 47 7.71 9.28 -3.27
CA GLN A 47 8.96 9.16 -2.55
C GLN A 47 9.05 7.85 -1.77
N ASP A 48 10.26 7.28 -1.67
CA ASP A 48 10.53 6.04 -0.93
C ASP A 48 11.25 6.26 0.42
N ARG A 49 11.36 7.52 0.86
CA ARG A 49 11.88 7.92 2.16
C ARG A 49 10.79 8.56 3.02
N LEU A 50 11.00 8.64 4.32
CA LEU A 50 10.16 9.45 5.19
C LEU A 50 10.29 10.92 4.79
N VAL A 51 9.15 11.55 4.58
CA VAL A 51 9.05 12.96 4.19
C VAL A 51 9.01 13.82 5.45
N ASP A 52 9.85 14.84 5.52
CA ASP A 52 9.70 15.90 6.51
C ASP A 52 8.62 16.88 6.02
N LEU A 53 7.41 16.70 6.52
CA LEU A 53 6.24 17.47 6.09
C LEU A 53 6.41 18.98 6.24
N VAL A 54 7.19 19.41 7.23
CA VAL A 54 7.40 20.85 7.52
C VAL A 54 8.44 21.44 6.59
N ASN A 55 9.61 20.82 6.54
CA ASN A 55 10.75 21.36 5.81
C ASN A 55 10.58 21.23 4.29
N GLU A 56 9.86 20.21 3.83
CA GLU A 56 9.60 19.97 2.41
C GLU A 56 8.30 20.62 1.92
N GLY A 57 7.53 21.24 2.81
CA GLY A 57 6.30 21.93 2.45
C GLY A 57 5.20 21.00 1.96
N VAL A 58 5.19 19.74 2.45
CA VAL A 58 4.16 18.76 2.14
C VAL A 58 2.98 18.96 3.09
N ASP A 59 1.78 19.09 2.53
CA ASP A 59 0.56 19.30 3.28
C ASP A 59 -0.01 17.98 3.84
N LEU A 60 0.09 16.91 3.05
CA LEU A 60 -0.50 15.60 3.36
C LEU A 60 0.39 14.47 2.82
N ASP A 61 0.76 13.53 3.66
CA ASP A 61 1.49 12.31 3.26
C ASP A 61 0.57 11.09 3.37
N ILE A 62 0.46 10.33 2.29
CA ILE A 62 -0.30 9.07 2.26
C ILE A 62 0.68 7.95 2.59
N ARG A 63 0.54 7.39 3.79
CA ARG A 63 1.39 6.32 4.32
C ARG A 63 0.71 4.98 4.32
N VAL A 64 1.52 3.95 4.09
CA VAL A 64 1.14 2.56 4.26
C VAL A 64 1.89 1.99 5.45
N GLY A 65 1.17 1.31 6.35
CA GLY A 65 1.70 0.81 7.61
C GLY A 65 1.35 1.70 8.80
N ASP A 66 1.44 1.15 9.98
CA ASP A 66 0.92 1.75 11.22
C ASP A 66 2.01 2.47 12.04
N ASP A 67 3.27 2.47 11.57
CA ASP A 67 4.36 3.19 12.23
C ASP A 67 4.33 4.68 11.89
N ILE A 68 3.65 5.45 12.74
CA ILE A 68 3.48 6.89 12.56
C ILE A 68 4.00 7.63 13.78
N ALA A 69 4.87 8.60 13.54
CA ALA A 69 5.47 9.40 14.60
C ALA A 69 4.40 10.12 15.45
N PRO A 70 4.52 10.13 16.79
CA PRO A 70 3.48 10.61 17.70
C PRO A 70 3.19 12.12 17.62
N ASN A 71 4.08 12.89 17.00
CA ASN A 71 3.92 14.34 16.78
C ASN A 71 3.09 14.67 15.52
N LEU A 72 2.65 13.67 14.76
CA LEU A 72 1.85 13.83 13.56
C LEU A 72 0.39 13.42 13.83
N ILE A 73 -0.51 14.01 13.06
CA ILE A 73 -1.91 13.56 13.03
C ILE A 73 -2.05 12.52 11.93
N ALA A 74 -2.60 11.37 12.31
CA ALA A 74 -2.94 10.30 11.38
C ALA A 74 -4.45 10.10 11.31
N ARG A 75 -4.97 9.95 10.11
CA ARG A 75 -6.36 9.56 9.84
C ARG A 75 -6.37 8.35 8.93
N GLN A 76 -6.93 7.26 9.39
CA GLN A 76 -7.03 6.06 8.58
C GLN A 76 -7.97 6.31 7.39
N LEU A 77 -7.44 6.10 6.20
CA LEU A 77 -8.17 6.20 4.94
C LEU A 77 -8.83 4.86 4.61
N ALA A 78 -8.09 3.77 4.80
CA ALA A 78 -8.61 2.43 4.58
C ALA A 78 -7.79 1.37 5.33
N ALA A 79 -8.42 0.23 5.61
CA ALA A 79 -7.74 -0.98 6.03
C ALA A 79 -7.27 -1.77 4.79
N ASN A 80 -6.06 -2.28 4.84
CA ASN A 80 -5.49 -3.12 3.81
C ASN A 80 -4.42 -4.04 4.40
N HIS A 81 -4.02 -5.05 3.65
CA HIS A 81 -2.98 -5.99 4.03
C HIS A 81 -2.16 -6.41 2.81
N ARG A 82 -1.01 -7.00 3.08
CA ARG A 82 -0.17 -7.62 2.05
C ARG A 82 -0.28 -9.13 2.16
N VAL A 83 -0.19 -9.78 1.00
CA VAL A 83 -0.20 -11.23 0.84
C VAL A 83 1.07 -11.69 0.14
N LEU A 84 1.44 -12.94 0.39
CA LEU A 84 2.51 -13.60 -0.32
C LEU A 84 1.95 -14.14 -1.64
N CYS A 85 2.60 -13.85 -2.76
CA CYS A 85 2.16 -14.32 -4.06
C CYS A 85 3.34 -14.67 -4.98
N ALA A 86 3.07 -15.53 -5.93
CA ALA A 86 4.00 -15.91 -6.99
C ALA A 86 3.23 -16.24 -8.27
N SER A 87 3.88 -16.17 -9.44
CA SER A 87 3.25 -16.60 -10.67
C SER A 87 3.22 -18.13 -10.80
N PRO A 88 2.24 -18.71 -11.53
CA PRO A 88 2.24 -20.13 -11.84
C PRO A 88 3.54 -20.61 -12.51
N GLN A 89 4.14 -19.78 -13.34
CA GLN A 89 5.41 -20.06 -13.99
C GLN A 89 6.56 -20.26 -12.98
N PHE A 90 6.59 -19.46 -11.91
CA PHE A 90 7.56 -19.64 -10.83
C PHE A 90 7.29 -20.94 -10.08
N LEU A 91 6.05 -21.20 -9.71
CA LEU A 91 5.64 -22.40 -8.96
C LEU A 91 5.81 -23.70 -9.75
N ALA A 92 5.82 -23.65 -11.08
CA ALA A 92 6.13 -24.80 -11.91
C ALA A 92 7.63 -25.18 -11.87
N ARG A 93 8.51 -24.21 -11.59
CA ARG A 93 9.97 -24.45 -11.49
C ARG A 93 10.43 -24.69 -10.05
N HIS A 94 9.65 -24.25 -9.07
CA HIS A 94 9.96 -24.33 -7.66
C HIS A 94 8.76 -24.87 -6.90
N ALA A 95 8.94 -25.87 -6.08
CA ALA A 95 7.86 -26.39 -5.27
C ALA A 95 7.22 -25.27 -4.42
N PRO A 96 5.88 -25.16 -4.38
CA PRO A 96 5.22 -24.18 -3.54
C PRO A 96 5.63 -24.29 -2.07
N PRO A 97 5.90 -23.17 -1.37
CA PRO A 97 6.23 -23.21 0.05
C PRO A 97 5.04 -23.74 0.85
N LYS A 98 5.29 -24.59 1.83
CA LYS A 98 4.28 -25.18 2.73
C LYS A 98 4.30 -24.53 4.11
N GLN A 99 5.42 -23.92 4.48
CA GLN A 99 5.65 -23.25 5.76
C GLN A 99 6.58 -22.04 5.57
N LEU A 100 6.60 -21.12 6.54
CA LEU A 100 7.42 -19.89 6.43
C LEU A 100 8.91 -20.16 6.23
N SER A 101 9.46 -21.18 6.88
CA SER A 101 10.88 -21.52 6.76
C SER A 101 11.30 -21.86 5.31
N ASP A 102 10.37 -22.33 4.48
CA ASP A 102 10.66 -22.66 3.09
C ASP A 102 11.05 -21.43 2.26
N LEU A 103 10.60 -20.25 2.67
CA LEU A 103 10.94 -18.97 2.01
C LEU A 103 12.43 -18.66 2.05
N ALA A 104 13.17 -19.17 3.04
CA ALA A 104 14.61 -18.97 3.14
C ALA A 104 15.40 -19.62 2.00
N ALA A 105 14.84 -20.68 1.39
CA ALA A 105 15.45 -21.42 0.29
C ALA A 105 14.92 -21.04 -1.10
N LEU A 106 13.91 -20.18 -1.16
CA LEU A 106 13.27 -19.76 -2.41
C LEU A 106 13.65 -18.33 -2.79
N PRO A 107 13.78 -18.02 -4.10
CA PRO A 107 13.94 -16.65 -4.55
C PRO A 107 12.78 -15.75 -4.10
N CYS A 108 13.07 -14.75 -3.28
CA CYS A 108 12.11 -13.75 -2.84
C CYS A 108 12.44 -12.39 -3.44
N LEU A 109 11.41 -11.66 -3.85
CA LEU A 109 11.53 -10.32 -4.42
C LEU A 109 11.38 -9.29 -3.31
N VAL A 110 12.47 -8.60 -2.99
CA VAL A 110 12.51 -7.71 -1.82
C VAL A 110 12.23 -6.27 -2.24
N ILE A 111 11.27 -5.64 -1.57
CA ILE A 111 11.10 -4.19 -1.64
C ILE A 111 11.95 -3.56 -0.53
N LYS A 112 12.82 -2.62 -0.91
CA LYS A 112 13.48 -1.74 0.05
C LYS A 112 12.48 -0.66 0.48
N GLU A 113 11.89 -0.85 1.64
CA GLU A 113 10.96 0.12 2.20
C GLU A 113 11.66 0.96 3.26
N ARG A 114 11.57 2.27 3.11
CA ARG A 114 11.93 3.31 4.10
C ARG A 114 12.88 2.80 5.20
N ASP A 115 12.42 2.77 6.46
CA ASP A 115 13.23 2.41 7.64
C ASP A 115 13.10 0.94 8.06
N HIS A 116 12.45 0.10 7.25
CA HIS A 116 12.35 -1.33 7.56
C HIS A 116 13.64 -2.08 7.26
N PRO A 117 14.01 -3.07 8.08
CA PRO A 117 15.17 -3.91 7.84
C PRO A 117 15.05 -4.61 6.48
N PHE A 118 16.07 -4.46 5.64
CA PHE A 118 16.08 -5.04 4.30
C PHE A 118 15.98 -6.57 4.34
N GLY A 119 15.03 -7.11 3.57
CA GLY A 119 14.82 -8.55 3.47
C GLY A 119 14.22 -9.20 4.71
N VAL A 120 13.59 -8.44 5.60
CA VAL A 120 12.84 -8.99 6.74
C VAL A 120 11.35 -8.72 6.53
N TRP A 121 10.57 -9.79 6.39
CA TRP A 121 9.12 -9.70 6.32
C TRP A 121 8.52 -9.93 7.69
N GLN A 122 7.70 -8.97 8.15
CA GLN A 122 6.95 -9.04 9.39
C GLN A 122 5.54 -9.52 9.06
N LEU A 123 5.25 -10.77 9.36
CA LEU A 123 3.99 -11.41 8.99
C LEU A 123 3.15 -11.68 10.23
N HIS A 124 1.86 -11.72 10.07
CA HIS A 124 0.89 -12.12 11.06
C HIS A 124 0.24 -13.43 10.65
N SER A 125 -0.17 -14.21 11.64
CA SER A 125 -1.03 -15.38 11.48
C SER A 125 -1.99 -15.46 12.67
N LYS A 126 -2.83 -16.48 12.73
CA LYS A 126 -3.67 -16.78 13.90
C LYS A 126 -2.85 -17.08 15.17
N GLU A 127 -1.62 -17.53 15.00
CA GLU A 127 -0.72 -17.90 16.09
C GLU A 127 0.08 -16.71 16.63
N GLY A 128 0.08 -15.56 15.91
CA GLY A 128 0.78 -14.36 16.31
C GLY A 128 1.64 -13.75 15.20
N GLN A 129 2.68 -13.02 15.62
CA GLN A 129 3.60 -12.34 14.72
C GLN A 129 4.82 -13.19 14.42
N HIS A 130 5.29 -13.13 13.18
CA HIS A 130 6.43 -13.86 12.67
C HIS A 130 7.35 -12.92 11.91
N ALA A 131 8.65 -13.01 12.18
CA ALA A 131 9.67 -12.32 11.38
C ALA A 131 10.46 -13.35 10.60
N ILE A 132 10.52 -13.21 9.27
CA ILE A 132 11.30 -14.09 8.40
C ILE A 132 12.28 -13.30 7.57
N LYS A 133 13.54 -13.73 7.57
CA LYS A 133 14.54 -13.17 6.67
C LYS A 133 14.46 -13.88 5.32
N VAL A 134 14.28 -13.09 4.28
CA VAL A 134 14.20 -13.58 2.90
C VAL A 134 15.29 -12.95 2.05
N THR A 135 15.68 -13.65 1.00
CA THR A 135 16.71 -13.21 0.06
C THR A 135 16.29 -13.55 -1.36
N GLY A 136 16.89 -12.87 -2.33
CA GLY A 136 16.68 -13.18 -3.74
C GLY A 136 17.55 -12.32 -4.64
N PRO A 137 17.60 -12.64 -5.93
CA PRO A 137 18.49 -11.99 -6.88
C PRO A 137 18.04 -10.57 -7.28
N LEU A 138 16.77 -10.24 -7.04
CA LEU A 138 16.16 -8.97 -7.45
C LEU A 138 15.57 -8.23 -6.25
N SER A 139 15.86 -6.94 -6.19
CA SER A 139 15.28 -6.03 -5.22
C SER A 139 15.09 -4.65 -5.81
N SER A 140 14.08 -3.92 -5.37
CA SER A 140 13.80 -2.55 -5.80
C SER A 140 13.21 -1.76 -4.64
N ASN A 141 13.33 -0.44 -4.68
CA ASN A 141 12.57 0.48 -3.83
C ASN A 141 11.20 0.86 -4.45
N HIS A 142 10.89 0.32 -5.64
CA HIS A 142 9.65 0.62 -6.36
C HIS A 142 8.76 -0.62 -6.46
N GLY A 143 7.56 -0.51 -5.90
CA GLY A 143 6.63 -1.61 -5.80
C GLY A 143 6.15 -2.19 -7.13
N GLU A 144 5.90 -1.35 -8.14
CA GLU A 144 5.48 -1.78 -9.48
C GLU A 144 6.53 -2.65 -10.18
N ILE A 145 7.81 -2.33 -9.97
CA ILE A 145 8.91 -3.13 -10.54
C ILE A 145 8.90 -4.53 -9.92
N VAL A 146 8.75 -4.62 -8.60
CA VAL A 146 8.67 -5.91 -7.90
C VAL A 146 7.42 -6.70 -8.31
N HIS A 147 6.31 -6.00 -8.53
CA HIS A 147 5.08 -6.62 -9.04
C HIS A 147 5.29 -7.23 -10.44
N GLN A 148 5.89 -6.48 -11.36
CA GLN A 148 6.20 -6.98 -12.70
C GLN A 148 7.12 -8.19 -12.65
N TRP A 149 8.19 -8.17 -11.86
CA TRP A 149 9.07 -9.33 -11.69
C TRP A 149 8.36 -10.55 -11.12
N CYS A 150 7.38 -10.35 -10.25
CA CYS A 150 6.56 -11.43 -9.72
C CYS A 150 5.71 -12.08 -10.82
N LEU A 151 5.08 -11.27 -11.67
CA LEU A 151 4.34 -11.73 -12.86
C LEU A 151 5.26 -12.48 -13.84
N ASP A 152 6.48 -12.00 -14.04
CA ASP A 152 7.50 -12.61 -14.90
C ASP A 152 8.11 -13.88 -14.30
N GLY A 153 7.66 -14.31 -13.13
CA GLY A 153 8.10 -15.57 -12.50
C GLY A 153 9.50 -15.52 -11.90
N GLN A 154 9.96 -14.37 -11.44
CA GLN A 154 11.30 -14.23 -10.87
C GLN A 154 11.38 -14.58 -9.38
N GLY A 155 10.23 -14.70 -8.68
CA GLY A 155 10.25 -15.04 -7.28
C GLY A 155 8.90 -14.86 -6.56
N ILE A 156 8.92 -15.08 -5.25
CA ILE A 156 7.81 -14.82 -4.35
C ILE A 156 7.88 -13.36 -3.90
N ALA A 157 6.76 -12.66 -3.94
CA ALA A 157 6.65 -11.27 -3.49
C ALA A 157 5.64 -11.13 -2.34
N LEU A 158 5.90 -10.20 -1.44
CA LEU A 158 4.95 -9.70 -0.44
C LEU A 158 4.33 -8.42 -0.98
N ARG A 159 3.07 -8.49 -1.43
CA ARG A 159 2.40 -7.40 -2.15
C ARG A 159 1.06 -7.04 -1.53
N SER A 160 0.69 -5.77 -1.66
CA SER A 160 -0.63 -5.30 -1.26
C SER A 160 -1.73 -6.11 -1.95
N TRP A 161 -2.74 -6.50 -1.18
CA TRP A 161 -3.93 -7.16 -1.74
C TRP A 161 -4.55 -6.34 -2.88
N TRP A 162 -4.59 -5.04 -2.74
CA TRP A 162 -5.17 -4.16 -3.76
C TRP A 162 -4.42 -4.19 -5.10
N ASP A 163 -3.08 -4.41 -5.06
CA ASP A 163 -2.28 -4.50 -6.28
C ASP A 163 -2.45 -5.83 -7.00
N VAL A 164 -2.62 -6.93 -6.23
CA VAL A 164 -2.53 -8.29 -6.79
C VAL A 164 -3.86 -9.00 -6.93
N ARG A 165 -4.95 -8.50 -6.35
CA ARG A 165 -6.27 -9.16 -6.33
C ARG A 165 -6.77 -9.55 -7.73
N GLU A 166 -6.61 -8.67 -8.72
CA GLU A 166 -7.04 -8.93 -10.09
C GLU A 166 -6.16 -9.97 -10.79
N ASN A 167 -4.84 -9.94 -10.52
CA ASN A 167 -3.93 -10.96 -11.02
C ASN A 167 -4.17 -12.33 -10.37
N ILE A 168 -4.56 -12.35 -9.09
CA ILE A 168 -4.95 -13.60 -8.41
C ILE A 168 -6.28 -14.11 -8.96
N ALA A 169 -7.27 -13.24 -9.12
CA ALA A 169 -8.57 -13.62 -9.67
C ALA A 169 -8.49 -14.14 -11.12
N SER A 170 -7.58 -13.61 -11.93
CA SER A 170 -7.32 -14.04 -13.31
C SER A 170 -6.32 -15.20 -13.43
N GLY A 171 -5.72 -15.65 -12.32
CA GLY A 171 -4.77 -16.75 -12.30
C GLY A 171 -3.34 -16.40 -12.76
N HIS A 172 -3.03 -15.13 -13.01
CA HIS A 172 -1.67 -14.68 -13.32
C HIS A 172 -0.74 -14.74 -12.11
N LEU A 173 -1.30 -14.58 -10.91
CA LEU A 173 -0.64 -14.81 -9.65
C LEU A 173 -1.42 -15.83 -8.81
N VAL A 174 -0.71 -16.53 -7.94
CA VAL A 174 -1.27 -17.45 -6.95
C VAL A 174 -0.83 -16.98 -5.58
N GLN A 175 -1.77 -16.88 -4.64
CA GLN A 175 -1.43 -16.62 -3.26
C GLN A 175 -0.75 -17.88 -2.67
N VAL A 176 0.41 -17.69 -2.05
CA VAL A 176 1.13 -18.73 -1.32
C VAL A 176 1.07 -18.46 0.17
N LEU A 177 1.10 -19.50 1.01
CA LEU A 177 1.02 -19.39 2.47
C LEU A 177 -0.13 -18.44 2.91
N PRO A 178 -1.40 -18.72 2.55
CA PRO A 178 -2.53 -17.81 2.75
C PRO A 178 -2.84 -17.50 4.23
N ASP A 179 -2.35 -18.32 5.15
CA ASP A 179 -2.49 -18.08 6.59
C ASP A 179 -1.59 -16.97 7.12
N TYR A 180 -0.70 -16.43 6.27
CA TYR A 180 0.24 -15.38 6.64
C TYR A 180 -0.01 -14.11 5.82
N TRP A 181 -0.08 -12.97 6.50
CA TRP A 181 -0.28 -11.65 5.90
C TRP A 181 0.50 -10.57 6.66
N GLN A 182 0.64 -9.40 6.09
CA GLN A 182 1.18 -8.23 6.76
C GLN A 182 0.14 -7.12 6.79
N PRO A 183 -0.21 -6.51 7.95
CA PRO A 183 -1.01 -5.30 8.00
C PRO A 183 -0.38 -4.19 7.15
N ALA A 184 -1.20 -3.49 6.38
CA ALA A 184 -0.76 -2.44 5.47
C ALA A 184 -1.83 -1.34 5.36
N ASN A 185 -2.34 -0.90 6.51
CA ASN A 185 -3.34 0.16 6.58
C ASN A 185 -2.86 1.43 5.89
N VAL A 186 -3.78 2.15 5.30
CA VAL A 186 -3.50 3.40 4.57
C VAL A 186 -3.91 4.58 5.42
N TRP A 187 -2.99 5.50 5.62
CA TRP A 187 -3.16 6.65 6.48
C TRP A 187 -2.92 7.96 5.74
N ALA A 188 -3.73 8.96 6.03
CA ALA A 188 -3.45 10.36 5.75
C ALA A 188 -2.72 10.95 6.95
N VAL A 189 -1.49 11.42 6.74
CA VAL A 189 -0.62 11.93 7.80
C VAL A 189 -0.28 13.39 7.53
N TYR A 190 -0.45 14.26 8.52
CA TYR A 190 -0.21 15.69 8.42
C TYR A 190 0.14 16.31 9.77
N VAL A 191 0.69 17.53 9.75
CA VAL A 191 1.06 18.24 10.96
C VAL A 191 -0.15 18.88 11.65
N SER A 192 -0.10 19.02 12.98
CA SER A 192 -1.22 19.50 13.80
C SER A 192 -1.74 20.89 13.39
N ARG A 193 -0.85 21.80 12.95
CA ARG A 193 -1.25 23.14 12.47
C ARG A 193 -2.21 23.11 11.27
N LEU A 194 -2.23 22.03 10.52
CA LEU A 194 -3.11 21.85 9.35
C LEU A 194 -4.42 21.13 9.69
N ALA A 195 -4.64 20.70 10.93
CA ALA A 195 -5.84 19.97 11.33
C ALA A 195 -7.15 20.73 11.09
N THR A 196 -7.11 22.06 11.14
CA THR A 196 -8.26 22.95 10.89
C THR A 196 -8.35 23.42 9.43
N SER A 197 -7.38 23.09 8.60
CA SER A 197 -7.36 23.49 7.18
C SER A 197 -8.50 22.83 6.41
N ALA A 198 -9.30 23.65 5.72
CA ALA A 198 -10.39 23.16 4.92
C ALA A 198 -9.93 22.26 3.78
N LYS A 199 -8.81 22.61 3.11
CA LYS A 199 -8.23 21.80 2.02
C LYS A 199 -7.84 20.40 2.51
N ILE A 200 -7.19 20.29 3.68
CA ILE A 200 -6.78 18.99 4.24
C ILE A 200 -7.99 18.16 4.62
N ARG A 201 -8.94 18.75 5.33
CA ARG A 201 -10.15 18.03 5.72
C ARG A 201 -10.93 17.51 4.50
N THR A 202 -11.15 18.37 3.49
CA THR A 202 -11.83 17.96 2.26
C THR A 202 -11.07 16.86 1.53
N THR A 203 -9.75 16.97 1.41
CA THR A 203 -8.92 15.95 0.75
C THR A 203 -8.97 14.63 1.49
N VAL A 204 -8.83 14.63 2.82
CA VAL A 204 -8.87 13.41 3.66
C VAL A 204 -10.24 12.74 3.60
N GLU A 205 -11.33 13.51 3.73
CA GLU A 205 -12.70 12.98 3.65
C GLU A 205 -12.99 12.38 2.27
N PHE A 206 -12.57 13.07 1.21
CA PHE A 206 -12.72 12.58 -0.16
C PHE A 206 -11.95 11.26 -0.38
N LEU A 207 -10.66 11.23 -0.03
CA LEU A 207 -9.82 10.04 -0.20
C LEU A 207 -10.38 8.85 0.60
N ARG A 208 -10.82 9.08 1.85
CA ARG A 208 -11.43 8.04 2.66
C ARG A 208 -12.67 7.47 1.99
N HIS A 209 -13.57 8.33 1.50
CA HIS A 209 -14.78 7.89 0.79
C HIS A 209 -14.44 7.15 -0.50
N TYR A 210 -13.49 7.67 -1.28
CA TYR A 210 -13.04 7.04 -2.52
C TYR A 210 -12.50 5.63 -2.28
N PHE A 211 -11.63 5.46 -1.29
CA PHE A 211 -11.07 4.14 -0.98
C PHE A 211 -12.14 3.17 -0.46
N GLN A 212 -13.09 3.63 0.33
CA GLN A 212 -14.20 2.78 0.78
C GLN A 212 -15.06 2.25 -0.38
N LEU A 213 -15.26 3.06 -1.43
CA LEU A 213 -16.05 2.66 -2.60
C LEU A 213 -15.29 1.72 -3.55
N HIS A 214 -14.01 2.05 -3.83
CA HIS A 214 -13.25 1.36 -4.88
C HIS A 214 -12.38 0.22 -4.36
N TYR A 215 -12.08 0.24 -3.06
CA TYR A 215 -11.21 -0.72 -2.39
C TYR A 215 -11.86 -1.22 -1.10
N PRO A 216 -12.94 -2.02 -1.22
CA PRO A 216 -13.61 -2.57 -0.05
C PRO A 216 -12.65 -3.39 0.80
N GLN A 217 -12.90 -3.41 2.10
CA GLN A 217 -12.11 -4.20 3.04
C GLN A 217 -12.18 -5.68 2.64
N HIS A 218 -11.01 -6.30 2.59
CA HIS A 218 -10.86 -7.73 2.44
C HIS A 218 -10.16 -8.24 3.70
N GLU A 219 -10.81 -9.13 4.42
CA GLU A 219 -10.17 -9.80 5.55
C GLU A 219 -9.19 -10.85 5.01
N PRO A 220 -7.99 -10.96 5.61
CA PRO A 220 -7.07 -12.04 5.27
C PRO A 220 -7.78 -13.38 5.50
N THR A 221 -8.03 -14.12 4.44
CA THR A 221 -8.65 -15.45 4.52
C THR A 221 -7.64 -16.43 5.06
N ALA A 222 -7.80 -16.83 6.32
CA ALA A 222 -7.25 -18.09 6.75
C ALA A 222 -7.96 -19.18 5.94
N SER A 223 -7.19 -19.97 5.17
CA SER A 223 -7.71 -21.08 4.34
C SER A 223 -8.76 -21.87 5.12
N ALA A 224 -9.97 -21.95 4.56
CA ALA A 224 -10.87 -23.02 4.87
C ALA A 224 -10.18 -24.30 4.33
N VAL A 225 -9.46 -24.97 5.21
CA VAL A 225 -8.95 -26.32 4.93
C VAL A 225 -10.15 -27.13 4.47
N GLY A 226 -10.13 -27.52 3.20
CA GLY A 226 -11.15 -28.39 2.64
C GLY A 226 -11.38 -29.57 3.55
N ARG A 227 -12.59 -29.72 4.02
CA ARG A 227 -13.10 -30.99 4.52
C ARG A 227 -13.17 -31.86 3.26
N GLY A 228 -12.09 -32.60 3.02
CA GLY A 228 -12.16 -33.78 2.19
C GLY A 228 -12.91 -34.84 2.97
N ASP A 229 -14.06 -35.21 2.48
CA ASP A 229 -14.71 -36.48 2.77
C ASP A 229 -13.93 -37.63 2.12
#